data_6a01771a4979555017ff43a757465eed
#
_entry.id   6a01771a4979555017ff43a757465eed
#
_cell.length_a   1.000
_cell.length_b   1.000
_cell.length_c   1.000
_cell.angle_alpha   90.00
_cell.angle_beta   90.00
_cell.angle_gamma   90.00
#
_symmetry.space_group_name_H-M   'P 1'
#
loop_
_entity.id
_entity.type
_entity.pdbx_description
1 polymer ?
#
loop_
_entity_poly.entity_id
_entity_poly.type
_entity_poly.pdbx_seq_one_letter_code
_entity_poly.pdbx_strand_id
1 'polypeptide(L)'
;MKYDAIVIGAGPAGLAFGRTLAEKGYRVAILEKEDQLSTKPCGEGISARVLETARISQKDVSRFASRIIKGATIIAPNGKQIIIKQEGEMGYIIDKRNFLRVMAEYAANAGTDIFMREQAKDFERTSSNTIRIKARTIELEAPLLIGADGYLSTVSRKFNLEKPGERKVIPAIQYVMTNVDVEDPELTYFYIGNNIAPLGYVWIFPKDGTLANVGIGVQGASPRYYLDKFIKEHKEIFSKSKIIEFRGAAVTIGGQLEKIVTDNVMLIGEAAGQVIPLTGGGIHTSIAGGKIAAEIAAEALEKGDLSEKFLAKYKKEYDKYWGKRINDSLKGLKAIENLNDDELNQLAEIFDAEDIINLANGENITKVAMKLLKHPIFSVKIAKILLSK
;
A
#
# COMPACT_ATOMS: atom_id res chain seq x y z
N MET A 1 25.84 -11.77 -14.65
CA MET A 1 24.85 -11.72 -15.76
C MET A 1 24.50 -10.26 -16.03
N LYS A 2 24.23 -9.88 -17.28
CA LYS A 2 23.91 -8.50 -17.65
C LYS A 2 22.44 -8.35 -18.03
N TYR A 3 21.80 -7.28 -17.54
CA TYR A 3 20.42 -6.88 -17.78
C TYR A 3 20.35 -5.40 -18.16
N ASP A 4 19.21 -4.95 -18.65
CA ASP A 4 18.96 -3.52 -18.87
C ASP A 4 18.47 -2.84 -17.59
N ALA A 5 17.72 -3.59 -16.76
CA ALA A 5 17.30 -3.15 -15.42
C ALA A 5 17.30 -4.31 -14.43
N ILE A 6 17.67 -4.00 -13.18
CA ILE A 6 17.54 -4.93 -12.06
C ILE A 6 16.61 -4.33 -11.02
N VAL A 7 15.64 -5.13 -10.57
CA VAL A 7 14.64 -4.76 -9.56
C VAL A 7 14.92 -5.49 -8.26
N ILE A 8 14.90 -4.79 -7.14
CA ILE A 8 15.03 -5.38 -5.82
C ILE A 8 13.66 -5.47 -5.17
N GLY A 9 13.12 -6.69 -5.06
CA GLY A 9 11.83 -7.03 -4.49
C GLY A 9 10.75 -7.40 -5.51
N ALA A 10 10.15 -8.59 -5.33
CA ALA A 10 9.05 -9.13 -6.13
C ALA A 10 7.66 -8.80 -5.51
N GLY A 11 7.51 -7.60 -4.94
CA GLY A 11 6.23 -7.05 -4.53
C GLY A 11 5.40 -6.52 -5.70
N PRO A 12 4.20 -5.96 -5.43
CA PRO A 12 3.32 -5.44 -6.49
C PRO A 12 3.99 -4.44 -7.43
N ALA A 13 4.83 -3.55 -6.89
CA ALA A 13 5.56 -2.55 -7.67
C ALA A 13 6.62 -3.18 -8.59
N GLY A 14 7.46 -4.07 -8.03
CA GLY A 14 8.54 -4.70 -8.78
C GLY A 14 8.03 -5.60 -9.90
N LEU A 15 6.98 -6.39 -9.63
CA LEU A 15 6.36 -7.25 -10.65
C LEU A 15 5.69 -6.43 -11.76
N ALA A 16 5.00 -5.33 -11.41
CA ALA A 16 4.39 -4.43 -12.40
C ALA A 16 5.46 -3.74 -13.27
N PHE A 17 6.56 -3.29 -12.66
CA PHE A 17 7.70 -2.71 -13.38
C PHE A 17 8.33 -3.74 -14.32
N GLY A 18 8.69 -4.92 -13.79
CA GLY A 18 9.35 -5.98 -14.57
C GLY A 18 8.54 -6.37 -15.79
N ARG A 19 7.25 -6.68 -15.61
CA ARG A 19 6.34 -6.98 -16.70
C ARG A 19 6.32 -5.86 -17.76
N THR A 20 6.09 -4.61 -17.32
CA THR A 20 5.90 -3.49 -18.24
C THR A 20 7.16 -3.18 -19.04
N LEU A 21 8.34 -3.27 -18.45
CA LEU A 21 9.60 -3.03 -19.13
C LEU A 21 9.98 -4.21 -20.05
N ALA A 22 9.74 -5.46 -19.62
CA ALA A 22 10.00 -6.64 -20.43
C ALA A 22 9.10 -6.71 -21.70
N GLU A 23 7.82 -6.31 -21.59
CA GLU A 23 6.90 -6.18 -22.74
C GLU A 23 7.41 -5.19 -23.81
N LYS A 24 8.32 -4.28 -23.45
CA LYS A 24 8.99 -3.34 -24.38
C LYS A 24 10.30 -3.90 -24.96
N GLY A 25 10.63 -5.16 -24.68
CA GLY A 25 11.79 -5.86 -25.22
C GLY A 25 13.07 -5.71 -24.40
N TYR A 26 13.04 -5.09 -23.23
CA TYR A 26 14.20 -4.98 -22.35
C TYR A 26 14.40 -6.21 -21.48
N ARG A 27 15.65 -6.56 -21.19
CA ARG A 27 16.01 -7.65 -20.28
C ARG A 27 15.92 -7.17 -18.83
N VAL A 28 15.01 -7.75 -18.05
CA VAL A 28 14.77 -7.37 -16.66
C VAL A 28 15.00 -8.54 -15.73
N ALA A 29 15.74 -8.31 -14.64
CA ALA A 29 15.87 -9.24 -13.52
C ALA A 29 15.18 -8.69 -12.28
N ILE A 30 14.46 -9.55 -11.55
CA ILE A 30 13.92 -9.25 -10.21
C ILE A 30 14.62 -10.15 -9.20
N LEU A 31 15.20 -9.55 -8.15
CA LEU A 31 15.77 -10.28 -7.01
C LEU A 31 14.79 -10.22 -5.83
N GLU A 32 14.32 -11.38 -5.38
CA GLU A 32 13.49 -11.53 -4.20
C GLU A 32 14.27 -12.28 -3.10
N LYS A 33 14.30 -11.70 -1.89
CA LYS A 33 15.06 -12.27 -0.76
C LYS A 33 14.41 -13.51 -0.15
N GLU A 34 13.09 -13.57 -0.21
CA GLU A 34 12.31 -14.66 0.37
C GLU A 34 12.20 -15.85 -0.58
N ASP A 35 11.84 -17.01 -0.04
CA ASP A 35 11.55 -18.23 -0.82
C ASP A 35 10.10 -18.29 -1.31
N GLN A 36 9.26 -17.37 -0.83
CA GLN A 36 7.86 -17.26 -1.19
C GLN A 36 7.46 -15.80 -1.39
N LEU A 37 6.55 -15.59 -2.32
CA LEU A 37 5.93 -14.28 -2.51
C LEU A 37 4.98 -13.97 -1.33
N SER A 38 4.87 -12.67 -0.98
CA SER A 38 3.91 -12.20 0.03
C SER A 38 4.17 -12.64 1.48
N THR A 39 5.39 -12.48 1.95
CA THR A 39 5.69 -12.69 3.38
C THR A 39 5.23 -11.52 4.25
N LYS A 40 5.08 -10.31 3.69
CA LYS A 40 4.59 -9.13 4.41
C LYS A 40 3.09 -9.23 4.67
N PRO A 41 2.61 -9.09 5.93
CA PRO A 41 1.18 -9.04 6.27
C PRO A 41 0.46 -7.90 5.56
N CYS A 42 -0.83 -8.13 5.29
CA CYS A 42 -1.71 -7.23 4.57
C CYS A 42 -3.15 -7.56 4.92
N GLY A 43 -4.04 -6.56 5.04
CA GLY A 43 -5.48 -6.78 5.15
C GLY A 43 -6.07 -7.52 3.94
N GLU A 44 -5.35 -7.48 2.80
CA GLU A 44 -5.70 -8.19 1.57
C GLU A 44 -6.93 -7.63 0.84
N GLY A 45 -7.38 -6.42 1.22
CA GLY A 45 -8.42 -5.70 0.48
C GLY A 45 -7.83 -4.94 -0.72
N ILE A 46 -8.43 -5.10 -1.88
CA ILE A 46 -8.11 -4.35 -3.10
C ILE A 46 -9.39 -3.81 -3.76
N SER A 47 -9.31 -2.62 -4.37
CA SER A 47 -10.40 -2.13 -5.21
C SER A 47 -10.45 -2.89 -6.55
N ALA A 48 -11.62 -2.99 -7.17
CA ALA A 48 -11.79 -3.61 -8.49
C ALA A 48 -10.91 -2.96 -9.58
N ARG A 49 -10.65 -1.65 -9.47
CA ARG A 49 -9.76 -0.90 -10.40
C ARG A 49 -8.31 -1.40 -10.41
N VAL A 50 -7.89 -2.17 -9.40
CA VAL A 50 -6.54 -2.78 -9.38
C VAL A 50 -6.33 -3.72 -10.55
N LEU A 51 -7.37 -4.44 -10.97
CA LEU A 51 -7.28 -5.39 -12.10
C LEU A 51 -6.90 -4.70 -13.40
N GLU A 52 -7.55 -3.57 -13.70
CA GLU A 52 -7.24 -2.74 -14.88
C GLU A 52 -5.81 -2.19 -14.81
N THR A 53 -5.44 -1.62 -13.66
CA THR A 53 -4.10 -1.05 -13.47
C THR A 53 -3.02 -2.11 -13.60
N ALA A 54 -3.24 -3.30 -13.02
CA ALA A 54 -2.33 -4.45 -13.13
C ALA A 54 -2.43 -5.18 -14.46
N ARG A 55 -3.42 -4.83 -15.31
CA ARG A 55 -3.71 -5.53 -16.58
C ARG A 55 -3.89 -7.03 -16.36
N ILE A 56 -4.61 -7.41 -15.29
CA ILE A 56 -4.97 -8.80 -14.99
C ILE A 56 -6.35 -9.08 -15.61
N SER A 57 -6.45 -10.21 -16.29
CA SER A 57 -7.71 -10.64 -16.90
C SER A 57 -8.75 -11.00 -15.84
N GLN A 58 -10.02 -10.65 -16.08
CA GLN A 58 -11.14 -11.02 -15.21
C GLN A 58 -11.25 -12.54 -14.99
N LYS A 59 -10.85 -13.35 -15.97
CA LYS A 59 -10.84 -14.82 -15.85
C LYS A 59 -9.85 -15.36 -14.80
N ASP A 60 -8.82 -14.56 -14.44
CA ASP A 60 -7.82 -14.96 -13.45
C ASP A 60 -8.20 -14.56 -12.02
N VAL A 61 -9.28 -13.78 -11.84
CA VAL A 61 -9.72 -13.29 -10.53
C VAL A 61 -10.01 -14.43 -9.57
N SER A 62 -10.64 -15.51 -10.04
CA SER A 62 -10.94 -16.71 -9.24
C SER A 62 -9.70 -17.42 -8.68
N ARG A 63 -8.52 -17.15 -9.21
CA ARG A 63 -7.26 -17.75 -8.75
C ARG A 63 -6.75 -17.12 -7.45
N PHE A 64 -7.23 -15.92 -7.09
CA PHE A 64 -6.74 -15.17 -5.91
C PHE A 64 -7.83 -14.45 -5.11
N ALA A 65 -9.00 -14.19 -5.66
CA ALA A 65 -10.09 -13.55 -4.92
C ALA A 65 -10.76 -14.56 -3.98
N SER A 66 -10.71 -14.27 -2.68
CA SER A 66 -11.40 -15.04 -1.65
C SER A 66 -12.86 -14.58 -1.50
N ARG A 67 -13.10 -13.27 -1.69
CA ARG A 67 -14.46 -12.69 -1.59
C ARG A 67 -14.59 -11.44 -2.43
N ILE A 68 -15.76 -11.26 -3.03
CA ILE A 68 -16.21 -10.02 -3.65
C ILE A 68 -16.73 -9.10 -2.56
N ILE A 69 -16.31 -7.83 -2.57
CA ILE A 69 -16.73 -6.81 -1.63
C ILE A 69 -17.58 -5.76 -2.34
N LYS A 70 -18.73 -5.45 -1.76
CA LYS A 70 -19.68 -4.45 -2.25
C LYS A 70 -19.68 -3.16 -1.46
N GLY A 71 -18.86 -3.09 -0.38
CA GLY A 71 -18.83 -1.90 0.43
C GLY A 71 -17.91 -1.97 1.64
N ALA A 72 -18.09 -0.99 2.51
CA ALA A 72 -17.38 -0.88 3.79
C ALA A 72 -18.29 -0.28 4.85
N THR A 73 -18.05 -0.64 6.10
CA THR A 73 -18.67 -0.02 7.27
C THR A 73 -17.59 0.61 8.13
N ILE A 74 -17.72 1.89 8.41
CA ILE A 74 -16.89 2.60 9.38
C ILE A 74 -17.68 2.74 10.67
N ILE A 75 -17.11 2.26 11.78
CA ILE A 75 -17.73 2.26 13.10
C ILE A 75 -17.02 3.28 13.98
N ALA A 76 -17.75 4.30 14.42
CA ALA A 76 -17.28 5.34 15.32
C ALA A 76 -17.16 4.83 16.77
N PRO A 77 -16.47 5.54 17.69
CA PRO A 77 -16.29 5.11 19.07
C PRO A 77 -17.58 4.82 19.84
N ASN A 78 -18.67 5.52 19.53
CA ASN A 78 -20.02 5.33 20.14
C ASN A 78 -20.82 4.21 19.47
N GLY A 79 -20.24 3.48 18.50
CA GLY A 79 -20.92 2.40 17.76
C GLY A 79 -21.72 2.87 16.55
N LYS A 80 -21.78 4.18 16.26
CA LYS A 80 -22.45 4.68 15.04
C LYS A 80 -21.74 4.14 13.80
N GLN A 81 -22.53 3.64 12.86
CA GLN A 81 -22.06 3.08 11.60
C GLN A 81 -22.30 4.04 10.43
N ILE A 82 -21.29 4.20 9.59
CA ILE A 82 -21.41 4.82 8.26
C ILE A 82 -21.21 3.70 7.25
N ILE A 83 -22.28 3.32 6.57
CA ILE A 83 -22.27 2.22 5.60
C ILE A 83 -22.08 2.78 4.19
N ILE A 84 -21.03 2.34 3.54
CA ILE A 84 -20.72 2.61 2.15
C ILE A 84 -21.07 1.35 1.37
N LYS A 85 -22.09 1.38 0.55
CA LYS A 85 -22.52 0.23 -0.25
C LYS A 85 -22.88 0.69 -1.65
N GLN A 86 -22.47 -0.08 -2.65
CA GLN A 86 -22.81 0.19 -4.05
C GLN A 86 -23.34 -1.07 -4.73
N GLU A 87 -24.09 -0.89 -5.81
CA GLU A 87 -24.43 -2.00 -6.70
C GLU A 87 -23.17 -2.46 -7.46
N GLY A 88 -22.92 -3.78 -7.45
CA GLY A 88 -21.79 -4.39 -8.12
C GLY A 88 -20.52 -4.49 -7.26
N GLU A 89 -19.41 -4.82 -7.91
CA GLU A 89 -18.13 -5.08 -7.27
C GLU A 89 -17.42 -3.77 -6.92
N MET A 90 -17.20 -3.52 -5.64
CA MET A 90 -16.33 -2.43 -5.17
C MET A 90 -14.86 -2.87 -5.11
N GLY A 91 -14.66 -4.14 -4.81
CA GLY A 91 -13.33 -4.73 -4.70
C GLY A 91 -13.35 -6.20 -4.30
N TYR A 92 -12.20 -6.66 -3.84
CA TYR A 92 -12.00 -8.06 -3.45
C TYR A 92 -11.17 -8.14 -2.16
N ILE A 93 -11.48 -9.13 -1.33
CA ILE A 93 -10.51 -9.67 -0.39
C ILE A 93 -9.78 -10.80 -1.10
N ILE A 94 -8.46 -10.71 -1.16
CA ILE A 94 -7.63 -11.63 -1.93
C ILE A 94 -6.80 -12.55 -1.04
N ASP A 95 -6.36 -13.67 -1.60
CA ASP A 95 -5.13 -14.31 -1.17
C ASP A 95 -3.96 -13.58 -1.85
N LYS A 96 -3.24 -12.77 -1.08
CA LYS A 96 -2.18 -11.92 -1.63
C LYS A 96 -1.04 -12.74 -2.23
N ARG A 97 -0.76 -13.94 -1.71
CA ARG A 97 0.28 -14.82 -2.27
C ARG A 97 -0.12 -15.28 -3.68
N ASN A 98 -1.35 -15.72 -3.84
CA ASN A 98 -1.88 -16.13 -5.14
C ASN A 98 -1.98 -14.95 -6.11
N PHE A 99 -2.38 -13.77 -5.64
CA PHE A 99 -2.37 -12.54 -6.44
C PHE A 99 -0.97 -12.20 -6.97
N LEU A 100 0.05 -12.24 -6.11
CA LEU A 100 1.43 -11.98 -6.54
C LEU A 100 1.98 -13.09 -7.44
N ARG A 101 1.55 -14.35 -7.27
CA ARG A 101 1.89 -15.45 -8.20
C ARG A 101 1.33 -15.18 -9.59
N VAL A 102 0.07 -14.73 -9.70
CA VAL A 102 -0.51 -14.33 -10.98
C VAL A 102 0.26 -13.17 -11.60
N MET A 103 0.61 -12.15 -10.82
CA MET A 103 1.43 -11.04 -11.32
C MET A 103 2.83 -11.50 -11.77
N ALA A 104 3.46 -12.42 -11.03
CA ALA A 104 4.77 -12.98 -11.37
C ALA A 104 4.72 -13.83 -12.65
N GLU A 105 3.66 -14.61 -12.84
CA GLU A 105 3.42 -15.36 -14.07
C GLU A 105 3.31 -14.42 -15.28
N TYR A 106 2.54 -13.33 -15.17
CA TYR A 106 2.46 -12.32 -16.22
C TYR A 106 3.82 -11.65 -16.50
N ALA A 107 4.62 -11.37 -15.46
CA ALA A 107 5.95 -10.79 -15.62
C ALA A 107 6.92 -11.77 -16.28
N ALA A 108 6.94 -13.03 -15.86
CA ALA A 108 7.79 -14.08 -16.44
C ALA A 108 7.42 -14.36 -17.90
N ASN A 109 6.12 -14.43 -18.22
CA ASN A 109 5.64 -14.62 -19.59
C ASN A 109 6.00 -13.43 -20.51
N ALA A 110 6.19 -12.25 -19.95
CA ALA A 110 6.69 -11.07 -20.66
C ALA A 110 8.23 -11.09 -20.86
N GLY A 111 8.94 -12.02 -20.22
CA GLY A 111 10.41 -12.16 -20.33
C GLY A 111 11.20 -11.62 -19.14
N THR A 112 10.56 -11.38 -17.99
CA THR A 112 11.26 -11.00 -16.75
C THR A 112 11.85 -12.24 -16.06
N ASP A 113 13.14 -12.22 -15.76
CA ASP A 113 13.78 -13.23 -14.92
C ASP A 113 13.53 -12.93 -13.44
N ILE A 114 12.97 -13.88 -12.69
CA ILE A 114 12.68 -13.73 -11.25
C ILE A 114 13.54 -14.70 -10.45
N PHE A 115 14.44 -14.17 -9.64
CA PHE A 115 15.35 -14.94 -8.80
C PHE A 115 14.87 -14.91 -7.36
N MET A 116 14.30 -16.03 -6.91
CA MET A 116 13.85 -16.22 -5.52
C MET A 116 15.01 -16.59 -4.61
N ARG A 117 14.92 -16.22 -3.31
CA ARG A 117 15.96 -16.44 -2.29
C ARG A 117 17.30 -15.76 -2.61
N GLU A 118 17.26 -14.72 -3.44
CA GLU A 118 18.42 -13.91 -3.83
C GLU A 118 18.34 -12.52 -3.21
N GLN A 119 18.74 -12.44 -1.93
CA GLN A 119 18.85 -11.15 -1.23
C GLN A 119 20.00 -10.34 -1.79
N ALA A 120 19.73 -9.13 -2.28
CA ALA A 120 20.76 -8.18 -2.61
C ALA A 120 21.54 -7.76 -1.35
N LYS A 121 22.86 -7.93 -1.35
CA LYS A 121 23.74 -7.66 -0.21
C LYS A 121 24.57 -6.40 -0.39
N ASP A 122 25.03 -6.15 -1.60
CA ASP A 122 25.83 -4.98 -1.93
C ASP A 122 25.54 -4.42 -3.30
N PHE A 123 25.78 -3.12 -3.45
CA PHE A 123 25.54 -2.33 -4.66
C PHE A 123 26.79 -1.49 -4.95
N GLU A 124 27.38 -1.64 -6.11
CA GLU A 124 28.59 -0.95 -6.55
C GLU A 124 28.34 -0.24 -7.88
N ARG A 125 28.67 1.05 -7.97
CA ARG A 125 28.77 1.74 -9.26
C ARG A 125 30.09 1.36 -9.92
N THR A 126 29.99 0.87 -11.15
CA THR A 126 31.16 0.52 -11.95
C THR A 126 31.72 1.72 -12.72
N SER A 127 32.93 1.61 -13.23
CA SER A 127 33.55 2.63 -14.08
C SER A 127 32.80 2.84 -15.42
N SER A 128 32.01 1.85 -15.86
CA SER A 128 31.15 1.93 -17.05
C SER A 128 29.78 2.54 -16.78
N ASN A 129 29.58 3.20 -15.64
CA ASN A 129 28.33 3.82 -15.21
C ASN A 129 27.14 2.83 -15.14
N THR A 130 27.43 1.56 -14.83
CA THR A 130 26.45 0.53 -14.49
C THR A 130 26.41 0.29 -12.98
N ILE A 131 25.42 -0.43 -12.50
CA ILE A 131 25.33 -0.87 -11.10
C ILE A 131 25.50 -2.38 -11.06
N ARG A 132 26.52 -2.82 -10.33
CA ARG A 132 26.76 -4.22 -10.00
C ARG A 132 26.13 -4.54 -8.68
N ILE A 133 25.42 -5.67 -8.63
CA ILE A 133 24.70 -6.13 -7.45
C ILE A 133 25.18 -7.50 -7.08
N LYS A 134 25.71 -7.63 -5.86
CA LYS A 134 26.02 -8.94 -5.26
C LYS A 134 24.81 -9.40 -4.48
N ALA A 135 24.19 -10.50 -4.92
CA ALA A 135 23.12 -11.16 -4.21
C ALA A 135 23.65 -12.35 -3.42
N ARG A 136 22.76 -13.19 -2.89
CA ARG A 136 23.15 -14.32 -2.04
C ARG A 136 24.10 -15.28 -2.74
N THR A 137 23.78 -15.70 -3.97
CA THR A 137 24.56 -16.68 -4.74
C THR A 137 24.96 -16.20 -6.13
N ILE A 138 24.37 -15.11 -6.62
CA ILE A 138 24.61 -14.59 -7.97
C ILE A 138 25.07 -13.14 -7.95
N GLU A 139 25.72 -12.74 -9.04
CA GLU A 139 26.10 -11.35 -9.30
C GLU A 139 25.48 -10.88 -10.62
N LEU A 140 24.83 -9.74 -10.56
CA LEU A 140 24.15 -9.11 -11.70
C LEU A 140 24.69 -7.70 -11.94
N GLU A 141 24.58 -7.23 -13.18
CA GLU A 141 24.98 -5.88 -13.56
C GLU A 141 23.96 -5.30 -14.55
N ALA A 142 23.57 -4.06 -14.33
CA ALA A 142 22.68 -3.31 -15.23
C ALA A 142 22.94 -1.81 -15.18
N PRO A 143 22.62 -1.06 -16.24
CA PRO A 143 22.66 0.39 -16.23
C PRO A 143 21.59 1.02 -15.31
N LEU A 144 20.48 0.33 -15.02
CA LEU A 144 19.38 0.85 -14.20
C LEU A 144 19.05 -0.10 -13.02
N LEU A 145 18.96 0.47 -11.82
CA LEU A 145 18.54 -0.19 -10.59
C LEU A 145 17.20 0.35 -10.11
N ILE A 146 16.28 -0.55 -9.75
CA ILE A 146 14.97 -0.24 -9.20
C ILE A 146 14.85 -0.78 -7.78
N GLY A 147 14.66 0.12 -6.80
CA GLY A 147 14.35 -0.24 -5.43
C GLY A 147 12.84 -0.42 -5.25
N ALA A 148 12.40 -1.68 -5.11
CA ALA A 148 11.02 -2.09 -4.81
C ALA A 148 10.95 -2.91 -3.52
N ASP A 149 11.93 -2.74 -2.63
CA ASP A 149 12.26 -3.56 -1.46
C ASP A 149 11.53 -3.13 -0.17
N GLY A 150 10.45 -2.35 -0.32
CA GLY A 150 9.50 -2.02 0.75
C GLY A 150 10.01 -0.97 1.74
N TYR A 151 9.36 -0.89 2.91
CA TYR A 151 9.58 0.19 3.87
C TYR A 151 10.97 0.20 4.52
N LEU A 152 11.68 -0.91 4.54
CA LEU A 152 13.07 -1.02 5.00
C LEU A 152 14.07 -0.97 3.84
N SER A 153 13.78 -0.21 2.80
CA SER A 153 14.54 -0.20 1.56
C SER A 153 16.06 -0.06 1.79
N THR A 154 16.80 -1.05 1.33
CA THR A 154 18.26 -1.06 1.31
C THR A 154 18.77 -0.17 0.19
N VAL A 155 18.06 -0.12 -0.93
CA VAL A 155 18.38 0.74 -2.08
C VAL A 155 18.26 2.20 -1.69
N SER A 156 17.16 2.59 -1.01
CA SER A 156 16.95 3.96 -0.54
C SER A 156 18.11 4.45 0.32
N ARG A 157 18.52 3.63 1.29
CA ARG A 157 19.63 3.98 2.20
C ARG A 157 20.98 4.01 1.50
N LYS A 158 21.29 3.03 0.63
CA LYS A 158 22.58 2.95 -0.08
C LYS A 158 22.81 4.16 -0.98
N PHE A 159 21.75 4.68 -1.60
CA PHE A 159 21.83 5.79 -2.54
C PHE A 159 21.37 7.14 -1.97
N ASN A 160 21.22 7.23 -0.64
CA ASN A 160 20.85 8.46 0.09
C ASN A 160 19.59 9.14 -0.47
N LEU A 161 18.56 8.32 -0.75
CA LEU A 161 17.25 8.77 -1.26
C LEU A 161 16.23 9.04 -0.15
N GLU A 162 16.57 8.74 1.08
CA GLU A 162 15.74 8.95 2.27
C GLU A 162 16.51 9.68 3.34
N LYS A 163 15.95 10.77 3.86
CA LYS A 163 16.51 11.51 4.98
C LYS A 163 16.22 10.79 6.30
N PRO A 164 17.09 10.90 7.32
CA PRO A 164 16.78 10.38 8.65
C PRO A 164 15.45 10.92 9.18
N GLY A 165 14.54 10.02 9.60
CA GLY A 165 13.22 10.37 10.15
C GLY A 165 12.16 10.78 9.13
N GLU A 166 12.44 10.78 7.82
CA GLU A 166 11.47 11.12 6.79
C GLU A 166 10.35 10.06 6.69
N ARG A 167 10.71 8.77 6.85
CA ARG A 167 9.75 7.67 6.77
C ARG A 167 9.02 7.48 8.09
N LYS A 168 7.75 7.86 8.13
CA LYS A 168 6.85 7.54 9.26
C LYS A 168 6.19 6.20 9.00
N VAL A 169 6.22 5.31 9.98
CA VAL A 169 5.59 3.98 9.92
C VAL A 169 4.70 3.75 11.13
N ILE A 170 3.66 2.93 10.94
CA ILE A 170 2.77 2.46 12.00
C ILE A 170 2.95 0.95 12.17
N PRO A 171 3.20 0.43 13.39
CA PRO A 171 3.19 -0.99 13.62
C PRO A 171 1.76 -1.54 13.46
N ALA A 172 1.66 -2.66 12.75
CA ALA A 172 0.39 -3.31 12.49
C ALA A 172 0.51 -4.82 12.68
N ILE A 173 -0.53 -5.43 13.25
CA ILE A 173 -0.64 -6.89 13.36
C ILE A 173 -1.99 -7.35 12.82
N GLN A 174 -2.04 -8.62 12.45
CA GLN A 174 -3.24 -9.26 11.95
C GLN A 174 -3.30 -10.71 12.40
N TYR A 175 -4.49 -11.14 12.78
CA TYR A 175 -4.86 -12.54 12.89
C TYR A 175 -5.66 -12.97 11.66
N VAL A 176 -5.40 -14.16 11.13
CA VAL A 176 -6.38 -14.87 10.31
C VAL A 176 -7.22 -15.70 11.28
N MET A 177 -8.52 -15.47 11.30
CA MET A 177 -9.42 -16.10 12.26
C MET A 177 -10.53 -16.83 11.52
N THR A 178 -10.96 -17.96 12.10
CA THR A 178 -12.15 -18.71 11.65
C THR A 178 -13.34 -18.41 12.55
N ASN A 179 -14.56 -18.65 12.04
CA ASN A 179 -15.82 -18.41 12.74
C ASN A 179 -15.98 -16.97 13.25
N VAL A 180 -15.57 -16.02 12.42
CA VAL A 180 -15.83 -14.59 12.66
C VAL A 180 -17.24 -14.30 12.14
N ASP A 181 -18.14 -13.87 13.05
CA ASP A 181 -19.55 -13.64 12.78
C ASP A 181 -19.80 -12.15 12.53
N VAL A 182 -19.79 -11.73 11.28
CA VAL A 182 -20.10 -10.37 10.87
C VAL A 182 -21.49 -10.29 10.25
N GLU A 183 -22.18 -9.16 10.38
CA GLU A 183 -23.54 -8.94 9.92
C GLU A 183 -23.68 -9.12 8.39
N ASP A 184 -22.77 -8.50 7.61
CA ASP A 184 -22.75 -8.60 6.16
C ASP A 184 -21.33 -8.97 5.67
N PRO A 185 -21.07 -10.21 5.26
CA PRO A 185 -19.75 -10.64 4.82
C PRO A 185 -19.32 -10.05 3.47
N GLU A 186 -20.17 -9.32 2.76
CA GLU A 186 -19.82 -8.58 1.55
C GLU A 186 -19.29 -7.17 1.86
N LEU A 187 -19.23 -6.77 3.15
CA LEU A 187 -18.66 -5.51 3.60
C LEU A 187 -17.31 -5.72 4.32
N THR A 188 -16.44 -4.74 4.23
CA THR A 188 -15.26 -4.60 5.09
C THR A 188 -15.60 -3.70 6.27
N TYR A 189 -15.05 -3.97 7.45
CA TYR A 189 -15.35 -3.23 8.68
C TYR A 189 -14.10 -2.51 9.18
N PHE A 190 -14.27 -1.25 9.57
CA PHE A 190 -13.23 -0.42 10.14
C PHE A 190 -13.75 0.22 11.44
N TYR A 191 -13.11 -0.12 12.56
CA TYR A 191 -13.41 0.46 13.86
C TYR A 191 -12.37 1.53 14.19
N ILE A 192 -12.83 2.76 14.38
CA ILE A 192 -12.00 3.91 14.73
C ILE A 192 -12.23 4.32 16.19
N GLY A 193 -11.26 5.01 16.78
CA GLY A 193 -11.34 5.55 18.14
C GLY A 193 -10.09 5.31 18.95
N ASN A 194 -9.70 6.28 19.77
CA ASN A 194 -8.45 6.21 20.53
C ASN A 194 -8.49 5.14 21.64
N ASN A 195 -9.68 4.80 22.15
CA ASN A 195 -9.87 3.71 23.09
C ASN A 195 -9.88 2.31 22.44
N ILE A 196 -10.10 2.25 21.13
CA ILE A 196 -10.12 1.03 20.30
C ILE A 196 -8.76 0.81 19.66
N ALA A 197 -8.25 1.81 18.95
CA ALA A 197 -7.00 1.76 18.21
C ALA A 197 -6.33 3.15 18.21
N PRO A 198 -5.46 3.47 19.18
CA PRO A 198 -4.84 4.79 19.31
C PRO A 198 -4.17 5.26 18.01
N LEU A 199 -4.64 6.39 17.45
CA LEU A 199 -4.16 6.99 16.20
C LEU A 199 -4.10 6.01 15.02
N GLY A 200 -5.07 5.09 14.96
CA GLY A 200 -5.18 4.07 13.94
C GLY A 200 -6.60 3.50 13.83
N TYR A 201 -6.70 2.24 13.44
CA TYR A 201 -7.99 1.56 13.34
C TYR A 201 -7.85 0.04 13.43
N VAL A 202 -8.95 -0.65 13.81
CA VAL A 202 -9.11 -2.11 13.66
C VAL A 202 -9.81 -2.37 12.34
N TRP A 203 -9.42 -3.43 11.63
CA TRP A 203 -10.14 -3.92 10.45
C TRP A 203 -10.62 -5.36 10.63
N ILE A 204 -11.78 -5.67 10.06
CA ILE A 204 -12.28 -7.03 9.86
C ILE A 204 -12.61 -7.16 8.37
N PHE A 205 -11.85 -8.00 7.67
CA PHE A 205 -12.01 -8.25 6.24
C PHE A 205 -12.42 -9.71 6.04
N PRO A 206 -13.74 -9.97 5.81
CA PRO A 206 -14.24 -11.31 5.61
C PRO A 206 -13.64 -11.96 4.37
N LYS A 207 -13.21 -13.20 4.51
CA LYS A 207 -12.70 -14.05 3.42
C LYS A 207 -13.75 -15.12 3.04
N ASP A 208 -13.30 -16.18 2.37
CA ASP A 208 -14.13 -17.33 2.05
C ASP A 208 -14.60 -18.09 3.31
N GLY A 209 -15.75 -18.74 3.21
CA GLY A 209 -16.33 -19.45 4.34
C GLY A 209 -16.56 -18.55 5.54
N THR A 210 -16.01 -18.95 6.70
CA THR A 210 -16.08 -18.23 7.97
C THR A 210 -14.77 -17.51 8.33
N LEU A 211 -13.80 -17.48 7.41
CA LEU A 211 -12.50 -16.85 7.64
C LEU A 211 -12.59 -15.32 7.53
N ALA A 212 -11.80 -14.64 8.34
CA ALA A 212 -11.56 -13.21 8.21
C ALA A 212 -10.13 -12.83 8.57
N ASN A 213 -9.62 -11.77 7.94
CA ASN A 213 -8.45 -11.04 8.38
C ASN A 213 -8.89 -10.00 9.41
N VAL A 214 -8.48 -10.18 10.65
CA VAL A 214 -8.78 -9.28 11.78
C VAL A 214 -7.47 -8.65 12.23
N GLY A 215 -7.34 -7.34 12.10
CA GLY A 215 -6.07 -6.70 12.42
C GLY A 215 -6.22 -5.28 12.92
N ILE A 216 -5.09 -4.71 13.31
CA ILE A 216 -5.00 -3.38 13.89
C ILE A 216 -3.69 -2.70 13.49
N GLY A 217 -3.76 -1.38 13.26
CA GLY A 217 -2.60 -0.49 13.26
C GLY A 217 -2.78 0.55 14.37
N VAL A 218 -1.73 0.82 15.15
CA VAL A 218 -1.76 1.83 16.22
C VAL A 218 -0.44 2.59 16.29
N GLN A 219 -0.47 3.83 16.78
CA GLN A 219 0.72 4.62 17.02
C GLN A 219 0.94 4.80 18.55
N GLY A 220 2.20 4.69 18.98
CA GLY A 220 2.59 4.92 20.37
C GLY A 220 2.06 3.90 21.39
N ALA A 221 1.48 2.77 20.92
CA ALA A 221 0.86 1.77 21.76
C ALA A 221 1.16 0.35 21.26
N SER A 222 0.84 -0.69 22.07
CA SER A 222 0.98 -2.09 21.68
C SER A 222 -0.19 -2.52 20.79
N PRO A 223 0.02 -2.83 19.50
CA PRO A 223 -1.07 -3.30 18.65
C PRO A 223 -1.67 -4.62 19.16
N ARG A 224 -0.86 -5.51 19.75
CA ARG A 224 -1.35 -6.78 20.29
C ARG A 224 -2.31 -6.57 21.46
N TYR A 225 -1.95 -5.69 22.39
CA TYR A 225 -2.82 -5.40 23.53
C TYR A 225 -4.20 -4.90 23.09
N TYR A 226 -4.23 -3.95 22.16
CA TYR A 226 -5.48 -3.37 21.69
C TYR A 226 -6.30 -4.34 20.82
N LEU A 227 -5.66 -5.17 19.98
CA LEU A 227 -6.37 -6.17 19.19
C LEU A 227 -6.98 -7.26 20.08
N ASP A 228 -6.21 -7.78 21.05
CA ASP A 228 -6.70 -8.80 21.97
C ASP A 228 -7.83 -8.25 22.85
N LYS A 229 -7.74 -6.98 23.30
CA LYS A 229 -8.80 -6.27 24.01
C LYS A 229 -10.05 -6.16 23.14
N PHE A 230 -9.93 -5.69 21.91
CA PHE A 230 -11.03 -5.55 20.95
C PHE A 230 -11.78 -6.88 20.74
N ILE A 231 -11.04 -7.96 20.49
CA ILE A 231 -11.63 -9.29 20.29
C ILE A 231 -12.38 -9.76 21.56
N LYS A 232 -11.85 -9.49 22.74
CA LYS A 232 -12.50 -9.86 24.01
C LYS A 232 -13.78 -9.09 24.28
N GLU A 233 -13.83 -7.81 23.86
CA GLU A 233 -14.96 -6.92 24.09
C GLU A 233 -16.11 -7.15 23.09
N HIS A 234 -15.82 -7.64 21.86
CA HIS A 234 -16.80 -7.90 20.80
C HIS A 234 -17.18 -9.39 20.72
N LYS A 235 -17.77 -9.92 21.81
CA LYS A 235 -18.16 -11.34 21.88
C LYS A 235 -19.21 -11.75 20.85
N GLU A 236 -20.06 -10.84 20.43
CA GLU A 236 -21.06 -11.01 19.39
C GLU A 236 -20.41 -11.42 18.06
N ILE A 237 -19.20 -10.94 17.78
CA ILE A 237 -18.43 -11.26 16.56
C ILE A 237 -17.50 -12.47 16.79
N PHE A 238 -16.86 -12.55 17.98
CA PHE A 238 -15.70 -13.42 18.17
C PHE A 238 -15.90 -14.59 19.12
N SER A 239 -17.10 -14.80 19.72
CA SER A 239 -17.32 -15.85 20.72
C SER A 239 -16.96 -17.27 20.26
N LYS A 240 -17.11 -17.56 18.97
CA LYS A 240 -16.79 -18.87 18.38
C LYS A 240 -15.48 -18.85 17.57
N SER A 241 -14.85 -17.70 17.48
CA SER A 241 -13.67 -17.54 16.60
C SER A 241 -12.42 -18.22 17.16
N LYS A 242 -11.52 -18.61 16.26
CA LYS A 242 -10.20 -19.15 16.59
C LYS A 242 -9.15 -18.50 15.70
N ILE A 243 -8.03 -18.14 16.31
CA ILE A 243 -6.84 -17.65 15.58
C ILE A 243 -6.15 -18.84 14.95
N ILE A 244 -5.93 -18.79 13.65
CA ILE A 244 -5.20 -19.83 12.89
C ILE A 244 -3.85 -19.34 12.37
N GLU A 245 -3.67 -18.02 12.22
CA GLU A 245 -2.39 -17.44 11.78
C GLU A 245 -2.20 -16.06 12.40
N PHE A 246 -0.94 -15.72 12.71
CA PHE A 246 -0.49 -14.40 13.15
C PHE A 246 0.47 -13.80 12.15
N ARG A 247 0.28 -12.52 11.83
CA ARG A 247 1.17 -11.74 10.97
C ARG A 247 1.42 -10.36 11.59
N GLY A 248 2.64 -9.84 11.46
CA GLY A 248 2.99 -8.50 11.93
C GLY A 248 3.99 -7.81 11.01
N ALA A 249 3.79 -6.53 10.76
CA ALA A 249 4.74 -5.65 10.07
C ALA A 249 4.45 -4.19 10.36
N ALA A 250 5.34 -3.31 9.86
CA ALA A 250 5.05 -1.90 9.80
C ALA A 250 4.49 -1.50 8.42
N VAL A 251 3.68 -0.44 8.42
CA VAL A 251 3.10 0.18 7.23
C VAL A 251 3.54 1.63 7.15
N THR A 252 3.98 2.08 5.99
CA THR A 252 4.37 3.47 5.76
C THR A 252 3.12 4.36 5.72
N ILE A 253 3.12 5.42 6.54
CA ILE A 253 2.04 6.41 6.62
C ILE A 253 2.53 7.86 6.49
N GLY A 254 3.84 8.05 6.25
CA GLY A 254 4.46 9.38 6.12
C GLY A 254 4.24 10.07 4.77
N GLY A 255 3.62 9.38 3.83
CA GLY A 255 3.52 9.86 2.44
C GLY A 255 4.73 9.46 1.59
N GLN A 256 4.76 9.99 0.36
CA GLN A 256 5.84 9.73 -0.59
C GLN A 256 7.13 10.46 -0.15
N LEU A 257 8.28 9.81 -0.34
CA LEU A 257 9.58 10.43 -0.11
C LEU A 257 9.80 11.63 -1.03
N GLU A 258 10.53 12.62 -0.55
CA GLU A 258 10.87 13.83 -1.32
C GLU A 258 11.72 13.47 -2.55
N LYS A 259 12.73 12.62 -2.35
CA LYS A 259 13.63 12.15 -3.40
C LYS A 259 13.44 10.65 -3.64
N ILE A 260 12.99 10.29 -4.84
CA ILE A 260 12.76 8.89 -5.23
C ILE A 260 13.57 8.45 -6.45
N VAL A 261 14.46 9.30 -6.95
CA VAL A 261 15.37 9.01 -8.06
C VAL A 261 16.74 9.63 -7.82
N THR A 262 17.76 9.01 -8.39
CA THR A 262 19.09 9.59 -8.62
C THR A 262 19.66 8.97 -9.89
N ASP A 263 20.88 9.33 -10.32
CA ASP A 263 21.49 8.74 -11.52
C ASP A 263 21.46 7.21 -11.45
N ASN A 264 20.91 6.57 -12.48
CA ASN A 264 20.79 5.11 -12.62
C ASN A 264 19.90 4.41 -11.58
N VAL A 265 19.16 5.12 -10.71
CA VAL A 265 18.38 4.51 -9.63
C VAL A 265 16.99 5.14 -9.52
N MET A 266 15.97 4.31 -9.37
CA MET A 266 14.59 4.72 -9.07
C MET A 266 14.04 3.91 -7.90
N LEU A 267 13.28 4.54 -7.00
CA LEU A 267 12.49 3.88 -5.98
C LEU A 267 11.02 3.80 -6.43
N ILE A 268 10.38 2.68 -6.19
CA ILE A 268 8.97 2.45 -6.52
C ILE A 268 8.22 1.77 -5.36
N GLY A 269 6.91 1.90 -5.35
CA GLY A 269 6.07 1.29 -4.34
C GLY A 269 6.37 1.81 -2.94
N GLU A 270 6.27 0.96 -1.93
CA GLU A 270 6.48 1.37 -0.54
C GLU A 270 7.93 1.83 -0.25
N ALA A 271 8.91 1.39 -1.04
CA ALA A 271 10.27 1.90 -0.96
C ALA A 271 10.33 3.41 -1.26
N ALA A 272 9.44 3.90 -2.12
CA ALA A 272 9.25 5.32 -2.41
C ALA A 272 8.18 6.00 -1.51
N GLY A 273 7.60 5.30 -0.54
CA GLY A 273 6.49 5.81 0.29
C GLY A 273 5.16 5.90 -0.46
N GLN A 274 4.96 5.13 -1.51
CA GLN A 274 3.75 5.16 -2.34
C GLN A 274 2.61 4.32 -1.72
N VAL A 275 2.13 4.78 -0.58
CA VAL A 275 1.03 4.22 0.20
C VAL A 275 0.06 5.35 0.55
N ILE A 276 -1.23 5.10 0.51
CA ILE A 276 -2.25 6.06 0.97
C ILE A 276 -2.19 6.14 2.50
N PRO A 277 -1.77 7.25 3.10
CA PRO A 277 -1.46 7.32 4.54
C PRO A 277 -2.62 6.99 5.46
N LEU A 278 -3.83 7.47 5.15
CA LEU A 278 -5.01 7.30 6.00
C LEU A 278 -5.48 5.84 6.08
N THR A 279 -5.38 5.10 4.96
CA THR A 279 -5.89 3.74 4.88
C THR A 279 -4.81 2.66 4.93
N GLY A 280 -3.53 3.03 4.80
CA GLY A 280 -2.44 2.07 4.63
C GLY A 280 -2.49 1.31 3.30
N GLY A 281 -3.36 1.70 2.38
CA GLY A 281 -3.55 1.06 1.06
C GLY A 281 -2.34 1.29 0.15
N GLY A 282 -1.60 0.24 -0.17
CA GLY A 282 -0.36 0.33 -0.94
C GLY A 282 -0.30 -0.53 -2.21
N ILE A 283 -1.19 -1.49 -2.40
CA ILE A 283 -1.12 -2.42 -3.56
C ILE A 283 -1.35 -1.65 -4.86
N HIS A 284 -2.44 -0.90 -4.96
CA HIS A 284 -2.80 -0.17 -6.17
C HIS A 284 -1.78 0.91 -6.54
N THR A 285 -1.42 1.75 -5.56
CA THR A 285 -0.43 2.81 -5.72
C THR A 285 0.94 2.27 -6.14
N SER A 286 1.33 1.11 -5.60
CA SER A 286 2.59 0.42 -5.93
C SER A 286 2.59 -0.11 -7.36
N ILE A 287 1.49 -0.75 -7.80
CA ILE A 287 1.35 -1.24 -9.18
C ILE A 287 1.43 -0.08 -10.18
N ALA A 288 0.70 1.01 -9.90
CA ALA A 288 0.74 2.22 -10.72
C ALA A 288 2.15 2.83 -10.76
N GLY A 289 2.83 2.90 -9.61
CA GLY A 289 4.21 3.37 -9.52
C GLY A 289 5.16 2.53 -10.36
N GLY A 290 5.04 1.20 -10.29
CA GLY A 290 5.86 0.30 -11.11
C GLY A 290 5.65 0.49 -12.62
N LYS A 291 4.39 0.62 -13.06
CA LYS A 291 4.07 0.87 -14.48
C LYS A 291 4.64 2.19 -14.97
N ILE A 292 4.34 3.29 -14.27
CA ILE A 292 4.80 4.62 -14.67
C ILE A 292 6.34 4.67 -14.70
N ALA A 293 6.99 4.07 -13.70
CA ALA A 293 8.44 3.99 -13.65
C ALA A 293 9.02 3.22 -14.84
N ALA A 294 8.38 2.12 -15.24
CA ALA A 294 8.83 1.31 -16.39
C ALA A 294 8.68 2.06 -17.73
N GLU A 295 7.63 2.87 -17.91
CA GLU A 295 7.47 3.72 -19.08
C GLU A 295 8.63 4.74 -19.21
N ILE A 296 8.95 5.43 -18.10
CA ILE A 296 10.06 6.39 -18.06
C ILE A 296 11.41 5.69 -18.19
N ALA A 297 11.57 4.51 -17.61
CA ALA A 297 12.79 3.70 -17.74
C ALA A 297 13.04 3.29 -19.18
N ALA A 298 12.02 2.89 -19.92
CA ALA A 298 12.13 2.56 -21.33
C ALA A 298 12.61 3.76 -22.15
N GLU A 299 12.00 4.94 -21.95
CA GLU A 299 12.46 6.17 -22.64
C GLU A 299 13.90 6.53 -22.29
N ALA A 300 14.29 6.35 -21.01
CA ALA A 300 15.64 6.64 -20.54
C ALA A 300 16.68 5.70 -21.16
N LEU A 301 16.38 4.40 -21.21
CA LEU A 301 17.24 3.39 -21.82
C LEU A 301 17.37 3.59 -23.34
N GLU A 302 16.28 3.90 -24.04
CA GLU A 302 16.28 4.18 -25.46
C GLU A 302 17.18 5.38 -25.81
N LYS A 303 17.14 6.44 -24.97
CA LYS A 303 17.94 7.66 -25.17
C LYS A 303 19.35 7.56 -24.59
N GLY A 304 19.66 6.51 -23.83
CA GLY A 304 20.91 6.39 -23.10
C GLY A 304 21.10 7.44 -22.00
N ASP A 305 20.02 8.09 -21.53
CA ASP A 305 20.04 9.12 -20.49
C ASP A 305 19.37 8.62 -19.20
N LEU A 306 20.19 8.09 -18.28
CA LEU A 306 19.78 7.60 -16.96
C LEU A 306 20.10 8.60 -15.84
N SER A 307 20.28 9.88 -16.19
CA SER A 307 20.53 10.94 -15.21
C SER A 307 19.33 11.16 -14.28
N GLU A 308 19.61 11.62 -13.05
CA GLU A 308 18.58 12.05 -12.10
C GLU A 308 17.58 13.01 -12.76
N LYS A 309 18.08 13.95 -13.57
CA LYS A 309 17.25 14.94 -14.27
C LYS A 309 16.23 14.28 -15.22
N PHE A 310 16.63 13.25 -15.96
CA PHE A 310 15.72 12.53 -16.84
C PHE A 310 14.74 11.66 -16.05
N LEU A 311 15.26 10.87 -15.09
CA LEU A 311 14.47 9.96 -14.28
C LEU A 311 13.46 10.68 -13.36
N ALA A 312 13.69 11.97 -13.03
CA ALA A 312 12.74 12.78 -12.27
C ALA A 312 11.38 12.96 -12.96
N LYS A 313 11.28 12.70 -14.27
CA LYS A 313 10.00 12.62 -14.99
C LYS A 313 9.05 11.61 -14.35
N TYR A 314 9.58 10.49 -13.83
CA TYR A 314 8.79 9.48 -13.15
C TYR A 314 8.00 10.08 -11.98
N LYS A 315 8.67 10.79 -11.08
CA LYS A 315 7.99 11.44 -9.95
C LYS A 315 6.93 12.41 -10.44
N LYS A 316 7.26 13.22 -11.45
CA LYS A 316 6.34 14.21 -12.04
C LYS A 316 5.08 13.55 -12.61
N GLU A 317 5.21 12.44 -13.35
CA GLU A 317 4.07 11.72 -13.92
C GLU A 317 3.23 11.04 -12.83
N TYR A 318 3.89 10.40 -11.84
CA TYR A 318 3.21 9.79 -10.72
C TYR A 318 2.43 10.82 -9.89
N ASP A 319 3.01 11.99 -9.65
CA ASP A 319 2.44 13.04 -8.81
C ASP A 319 1.18 13.69 -9.43
N LYS A 320 0.99 13.64 -10.75
CA LYS A 320 -0.21 14.16 -11.40
C LYS A 320 -1.50 13.55 -10.86
N TYR A 321 -1.48 12.28 -10.49
CA TYR A 321 -2.64 11.58 -9.98
C TYR A 321 -2.40 11.00 -8.57
N TRP A 322 -1.41 10.11 -8.41
CA TRP A 322 -1.20 9.38 -7.18
C TRP A 322 -0.52 10.20 -6.08
N GLY A 323 0.50 10.98 -6.43
CA GLY A 323 1.22 11.80 -5.45
C GLY A 323 0.31 12.84 -4.83
N LYS A 324 -0.57 13.48 -5.63
CA LYS A 324 -1.60 14.38 -5.10
C LYS A 324 -2.51 13.68 -4.09
N ARG A 325 -3.02 12.50 -4.42
CA ARG A 325 -3.90 11.70 -3.54
C ARG A 325 -3.21 11.29 -2.24
N ILE A 326 -1.95 10.87 -2.32
CA ILE A 326 -1.13 10.53 -1.15
C ILE A 326 -0.97 11.75 -0.24
N ASN A 327 -0.66 12.92 -0.80
CA ASN A 327 -0.50 14.15 -0.04
C ASN A 327 -1.82 14.61 0.61
N ASP A 328 -2.92 14.54 -0.12
CA ASP A 328 -4.24 14.91 0.38
C ASP A 328 -4.71 13.91 1.46
N SER A 329 -4.46 12.61 1.28
CA SER A 329 -4.70 11.59 2.32
C SER A 329 -3.83 11.80 3.57
N LEU A 330 -2.58 12.26 3.42
CA LEU A 330 -1.72 12.60 4.56
C LEU A 330 -2.28 13.76 5.38
N LYS A 331 -2.89 14.76 4.72
CA LYS A 331 -3.60 15.84 5.41
C LYS A 331 -4.82 15.30 6.15
N GLY A 332 -5.59 14.40 5.53
CA GLY A 332 -6.71 13.72 6.16
C GLY A 332 -6.28 12.94 7.40
N LEU A 333 -5.20 12.16 7.32
CA LEU A 333 -4.63 11.45 8.46
C LEU A 333 -4.25 12.41 9.59
N LYS A 334 -3.50 13.46 9.30
CA LYS A 334 -3.12 14.49 10.28
C LYS A 334 -4.33 15.16 10.94
N ALA A 335 -5.41 15.38 10.19
CA ALA A 335 -6.62 15.93 10.73
C ALA A 335 -7.29 14.99 11.73
N ILE A 336 -7.44 13.72 11.37
CA ILE A 336 -8.05 12.69 12.22
C ILE A 336 -7.19 12.39 13.46
N GLU A 337 -5.87 12.35 13.35
CA GLU A 337 -4.94 12.16 14.48
C GLU A 337 -5.09 13.23 15.58
N ASN A 338 -5.66 14.38 15.26
CA ASN A 338 -5.91 15.48 16.21
C ASN A 338 -7.28 15.42 16.89
N LEU A 339 -8.11 14.41 16.62
CA LEU A 339 -9.45 14.26 17.18
C LEU A 339 -9.46 13.31 18.38
N ASN A 340 -10.23 13.67 19.40
CA ASN A 340 -10.62 12.76 20.47
C ASN A 340 -11.86 11.93 20.06
N ASP A 341 -12.26 10.96 20.90
CA ASP A 341 -13.36 10.04 20.58
C ASP A 341 -14.72 10.76 20.46
N ASP A 342 -14.96 11.82 21.26
CA ASP A 342 -16.20 12.63 21.13
C ASP A 342 -16.24 13.39 19.81
N GLU A 343 -15.11 13.94 19.39
CA GLU A 343 -14.98 14.62 18.09
C GLU A 343 -15.13 13.64 16.92
N LEU A 344 -14.60 12.41 17.05
CA LEU A 344 -14.81 11.34 16.04
C LEU A 344 -16.29 10.93 15.95
N ASN A 345 -16.99 10.85 17.08
CA ASN A 345 -18.42 10.60 17.10
C ASN A 345 -19.22 11.70 16.38
N GLN A 346 -18.88 12.98 16.64
CA GLN A 346 -19.51 14.10 15.94
C GLN A 346 -19.19 14.10 14.44
N LEU A 347 -17.97 13.72 14.06
CA LEU A 347 -17.58 13.57 12.66
C LEU A 347 -18.46 12.53 11.95
N ALA A 348 -18.77 11.42 12.64
CA ALA A 348 -19.65 10.38 12.13
C ALA A 348 -21.12 10.82 11.98
N GLU A 349 -21.55 11.90 12.67
CA GLU A 349 -22.86 12.52 12.45
C GLU A 349 -22.90 13.42 11.20
N ILE A 350 -21.75 14.00 10.85
CA ILE A 350 -21.64 15.00 9.77
C ILE A 350 -21.37 14.33 8.42
N PHE A 351 -20.50 13.29 8.41
CA PHE A 351 -20.02 12.65 7.18
C PHE A 351 -21.03 11.65 6.64
N ASP A 352 -21.18 11.69 5.34
CA ASP A 352 -21.86 10.66 4.56
C ASP A 352 -20.84 9.68 3.89
N ALA A 353 -21.36 8.71 3.15
CA ALA A 353 -20.55 7.73 2.46
C ALA A 353 -19.58 8.36 1.43
N GLU A 354 -20.00 9.42 0.73
CA GLU A 354 -19.17 10.11 -0.25
C GLU A 354 -18.00 10.83 0.40
N ASP A 355 -18.21 11.47 1.56
CA ASP A 355 -17.14 12.15 2.31
C ASP A 355 -16.06 11.16 2.76
N ILE A 356 -16.48 9.99 3.26
CA ILE A 356 -15.56 8.92 3.68
C ILE A 356 -14.75 8.39 2.50
N ILE A 357 -15.38 8.13 1.35
CA ILE A 357 -14.69 7.67 0.13
C ILE A 357 -13.66 8.72 -0.32
N ASN A 358 -14.05 9.98 -0.36
CA ASN A 358 -13.16 11.08 -0.75
C ASN A 358 -11.96 11.19 0.19
N LEU A 359 -12.20 11.14 1.50
CA LEU A 359 -11.16 11.24 2.52
C LEU A 359 -10.20 10.02 2.44
N ALA A 360 -10.75 8.81 2.37
CA ALA A 360 -9.98 7.55 2.30
C ALA A 360 -9.09 7.49 1.05
N ASN A 361 -9.56 8.04 -0.06
CA ASN A 361 -8.85 8.04 -1.33
C ASN A 361 -7.96 9.27 -1.55
N GLY A 362 -7.98 10.28 -0.68
CA GLY A 362 -7.32 11.56 -0.91
C GLY A 362 -7.89 12.33 -2.10
N GLU A 363 -9.21 12.25 -2.30
CA GLU A 363 -9.95 12.94 -3.36
C GLU A 363 -10.85 14.03 -2.78
N ASN A 364 -11.12 15.07 -3.55
CA ASN A 364 -12.08 16.14 -3.19
C ASN A 364 -11.96 16.70 -1.74
N ILE A 365 -10.74 16.69 -1.17
CA ILE A 365 -10.48 17.09 0.22
C ILE A 365 -11.00 18.51 0.53
N THR A 366 -10.98 19.41 -0.47
CA THR A 366 -11.55 20.75 -0.32
C THR A 366 -13.05 20.72 -0.05
N LYS A 367 -13.81 19.79 -0.70
CA LYS A 367 -15.26 19.62 -0.46
C LYS A 367 -15.52 19.17 0.97
N VAL A 368 -14.75 18.16 1.42
CA VAL A 368 -14.81 17.63 2.80
C VAL A 368 -14.47 18.74 3.82
N ALA A 369 -13.40 19.51 3.59
CA ALA A 369 -13.00 20.62 4.44
C ALA A 369 -14.08 21.72 4.52
N MET A 370 -14.70 22.11 3.40
CA MET A 370 -15.78 23.10 3.39
C MET A 370 -17.03 22.64 4.15
N LYS A 371 -17.33 21.33 4.16
CA LYS A 371 -18.41 20.75 4.96
C LYS A 371 -18.13 20.94 6.45
N LEU A 372 -16.90 20.66 6.88
CA LEU A 372 -16.45 20.81 8.26
C LEU A 372 -16.41 22.26 8.73
N LEU A 373 -16.08 23.22 7.84
CA LEU A 373 -16.09 24.66 8.17
C LEU A 373 -17.47 25.17 8.60
N LYS A 374 -18.56 24.52 8.19
CA LYS A 374 -19.91 24.87 8.59
C LYS A 374 -20.25 24.49 10.03
N HIS A 375 -19.41 23.65 10.66
CA HIS A 375 -19.61 23.16 12.02
C HIS A 375 -18.62 23.83 12.98
N PRO A 376 -19.10 24.61 13.99
CA PRO A 376 -18.25 25.44 14.86
C PRO A 376 -17.10 24.70 15.53
N ILE A 377 -17.31 23.43 15.90
CA ILE A 377 -16.34 22.59 16.61
C ILE A 377 -15.13 22.27 15.74
N PHE A 378 -15.32 22.09 14.42
CA PHE A 378 -14.28 21.70 13.47
C PHE A 378 -13.69 22.86 12.68
N SER A 379 -14.37 24.05 12.70
CA SER A 379 -14.12 25.14 11.76
C SER A 379 -12.69 25.69 11.77
N VAL A 380 -12.03 25.71 12.90
CA VAL A 380 -10.66 26.27 13.01
C VAL A 380 -9.59 25.21 12.99
N LYS A 381 -9.81 24.07 13.65
CA LYS A 381 -8.78 23.04 13.91
C LYS A 381 -8.50 22.17 12.69
N ILE A 382 -9.54 21.66 12.04
CA ILE A 382 -9.42 20.63 11.00
C ILE A 382 -9.40 21.22 9.60
N ALA A 383 -10.27 22.18 9.33
CA ALA A 383 -10.34 22.77 8.00
C ALA A 383 -9.02 23.44 7.61
N LYS A 384 -8.31 24.07 8.57
CA LYS A 384 -6.99 24.64 8.34
C LYS A 384 -5.95 23.59 7.93
N ILE A 385 -5.99 22.38 8.53
CA ILE A 385 -5.09 21.29 8.18
C ILE A 385 -5.39 20.76 6.77
N LEU A 386 -6.68 20.54 6.45
CA LEU A 386 -7.12 20.01 5.17
C LEU A 386 -6.85 20.98 4.00
N LEU A 387 -6.90 22.29 4.27
CA LEU A 387 -6.70 23.35 3.27
C LEU A 387 -5.26 23.84 3.18
N SER A 388 -4.34 23.40 4.05
CA SER A 388 -2.92 23.76 3.94
C SER A 388 -2.30 23.22 2.64
N LYS A 389 -1.51 24.08 1.99
CA LYS A 389 -0.79 23.74 0.75
C LYS A 389 0.31 22.70 0.98
#